data_879a27dca8a53a36bd4108a356bc924b
#
_entry.id   879a27dca8a53a36bd4108a356bc924b
#
_cell.length_a   1.000
_cell.length_b   1.000
_cell.length_c   1.000
_cell.angle_alpha   90.00
_cell.angle_beta   90.00
_cell.angle_gamma   90.00
#
_symmetry.space_group_name_H-M   'P 1'
#
loop_
_entity.id
_entity.type
_entity.pdbx_description
1 polymer ?
#
loop_
_entity_poly.entity_id
_entity_poly.type
_entity_poly.pdbx_seq_one_letter_code
_entity_poly.pdbx_strand_id
1 'polypeptide(L)'
;EEDAAFEDYCLVFEKEESTYAMPFDSLLGEYLSGGSGYELHGRIIPLSRELFQDNALYFPEIASRRVSLVHRESGRGVEVSYPDFETIAFWTVYPDRAPFLCIEPWNGSGARTGEGDELIHKNHVRRLEPGASHDLSMAVRPLISRTETLPEVLRRSLLPDGGIHPV
;
A
#
# COMPACT_ATOMS: atom_id res chain seq x y z
N GLU A 1 -8.49 -9.90 -14.57
CA GLU A 1 -9.42 -10.87 -15.16
C GLU A 1 -10.71 -10.14 -15.53
N GLU A 2 -11.34 -10.49 -16.66
CA GLU A 2 -12.36 -9.66 -17.30
C GLU A 2 -13.64 -9.47 -16.47
N ASP A 3 -13.94 -10.43 -15.58
CA ASP A 3 -15.13 -10.40 -14.71
C ASP A 3 -14.80 -10.37 -13.20
N ALA A 4 -13.54 -10.12 -12.83
CA ALA A 4 -13.14 -10.13 -11.42
C ALA A 4 -13.60 -8.88 -10.70
N ALA A 5 -14.21 -9.04 -9.53
CA ALA A 5 -14.55 -7.94 -8.65
C ALA A 5 -13.29 -7.36 -7.98
N PHE A 6 -13.36 -6.12 -7.53
CA PHE A 6 -12.27 -5.48 -6.80
C PHE A 6 -11.92 -6.25 -5.52
N GLU A 7 -12.93 -6.81 -4.88
CA GLU A 7 -12.86 -7.60 -3.64
C GLU A 7 -12.25 -9.00 -3.83
N ASP A 8 -12.07 -9.45 -5.08
CA ASP A 8 -11.39 -10.71 -5.39
C ASP A 8 -9.85 -10.59 -5.27
N TYR A 9 -9.36 -9.38 -5.06
CA TYR A 9 -7.94 -9.10 -4.93
C TYR A 9 -7.51 -8.85 -3.50
N CYS A 10 -6.21 -9.01 -3.27
CA CYS A 10 -5.55 -8.60 -2.04
C CYS A 10 -4.18 -8.00 -2.33
N LEU A 11 -3.69 -7.18 -1.40
CA LEU A 11 -2.29 -6.78 -1.34
C LEU A 11 -1.52 -7.79 -0.50
N VAL A 12 -0.34 -8.20 -0.98
CA VAL A 12 0.56 -9.12 -0.28
C VAL A 12 1.92 -8.47 -0.14
N PHE A 13 2.32 -8.19 1.08
CA PHE A 13 3.59 -7.56 1.41
C PHE A 13 4.73 -8.58 1.49
N GLU A 14 5.95 -8.14 1.22
CA GLU A 14 7.15 -8.96 1.28
C GLU A 14 7.44 -9.50 2.67
N LYS A 15 7.19 -8.69 3.70
CA LYS A 15 7.48 -8.99 5.11
C LYS A 15 6.21 -8.98 5.94
N GLU A 16 6.30 -9.58 7.13
CA GLU A 16 5.33 -9.35 8.19
C GLU A 16 5.39 -7.89 8.62
N GLU A 17 4.25 -7.24 8.64
CA GLU A 17 4.10 -5.85 9.05
C GLU A 17 3.36 -5.78 10.39
N SER A 18 3.69 -4.75 11.15
CA SER A 18 2.94 -4.33 12.33
C SER A 18 2.95 -2.81 12.34
N THR A 19 2.05 -2.23 11.55
CA THR A 19 1.99 -0.80 11.26
C THR A 19 0.55 -0.37 11.02
N TYR A 20 0.35 0.90 10.76
CA TYR A 20 -0.98 1.43 10.45
C TYR A 20 -0.92 2.46 9.31
N ALA A 21 -2.00 2.56 8.55
CA ALA A 21 -2.20 3.67 7.63
C ALA A 21 -2.58 4.92 8.44
N MET A 22 -1.95 6.05 8.15
CA MET A 22 -2.31 7.32 8.80
C MET A 22 -3.71 7.75 8.39
N PRO A 23 -4.57 8.15 9.36
CA PRO A 23 -5.86 8.74 9.03
C PRO A 23 -5.68 10.06 8.26
N PHE A 24 -6.61 10.32 7.34
CA PHE A 24 -6.62 11.55 6.55
C PHE A 24 -7.85 12.39 6.91
N ASP A 25 -7.63 13.67 7.19
CA ASP A 25 -8.70 14.64 7.37
C ASP A 25 -8.94 15.38 6.05
N SER A 26 -10.06 15.10 5.39
CA SER A 26 -10.41 15.69 4.10
C SER A 26 -10.77 17.17 4.18
N LEU A 27 -11.13 17.68 5.35
CA LEU A 27 -11.44 19.10 5.56
C LEU A 27 -10.16 19.92 5.68
N LEU A 28 -9.15 19.38 6.36
CA LEU A 28 -7.85 20.00 6.52
C LEU A 28 -6.93 19.73 5.32
N GLY A 29 -7.14 18.62 4.61
CA GLY A 29 -6.24 18.15 3.57
C GLY A 29 -4.93 17.59 4.13
N GLU A 30 -4.95 17.08 5.37
CA GLU A 30 -3.76 16.65 6.11
C GLU A 30 -3.92 15.24 6.68
N TYR A 31 -2.79 14.55 6.82
CA TYR A 31 -2.72 13.33 7.61
C TYR A 31 -2.65 13.64 9.10
N LEU A 32 -3.42 12.91 9.90
CA LEU A 32 -3.47 13.12 11.35
C LEU A 32 -2.26 12.48 12.03
N SER A 33 -1.47 13.27 12.75
CA SER A 33 -0.28 12.81 13.49
C SER A 33 -0.62 12.00 14.75
N GLY A 34 -1.87 11.84 15.08
CA GLY A 34 -2.35 11.04 16.22
C GLY A 34 -3.53 10.17 15.81
N GLY A 35 -3.61 8.99 16.40
CA GLY A 35 -4.65 8.01 16.09
C GLY A 35 -4.19 6.97 15.08
N SER A 36 -4.85 5.83 15.09
CA SER A 36 -4.65 4.75 14.13
C SER A 36 -5.78 4.76 13.11
N GLY A 37 -5.40 4.73 11.84
CA GLY A 37 -6.31 4.38 10.76
C GLY A 37 -6.40 2.86 10.61
N TYR A 38 -6.32 2.36 9.38
CA TYR A 38 -6.28 0.92 9.13
C TYR A 38 -5.02 0.28 9.72
N GLU A 39 -5.19 -0.67 10.62
CA GLU A 39 -4.08 -1.42 11.22
C GLU A 39 -3.72 -2.61 10.35
N LEU A 40 -2.44 -2.75 10.01
CA LEU A 40 -1.90 -3.88 9.28
C LEU A 40 -1.07 -4.74 10.23
N HIS A 41 -1.57 -5.93 10.51
CA HIS A 41 -0.86 -6.99 11.19
C HIS A 41 -0.72 -8.19 10.25
N GLY A 42 0.53 -8.58 9.95
CA GLY A 42 0.82 -9.63 8.99
C GLY A 42 1.18 -9.09 7.61
N ARG A 43 0.85 -9.84 6.57
CA ARG A 43 1.33 -9.57 5.20
C ARG A 43 0.23 -9.28 4.18
N ILE A 44 -1.02 -9.36 4.58
CA ILE A 44 -2.13 -9.36 3.62
C ILE A 44 -3.16 -8.29 3.97
N ILE A 45 -3.53 -7.49 2.99
CA ILE A 45 -4.71 -6.63 3.03
C ILE A 45 -5.72 -7.16 2.00
N PRO A 46 -6.81 -7.81 2.42
CA PRO A 46 -7.93 -8.08 1.53
C PRO A 46 -8.51 -6.76 1.03
N LEU A 47 -8.73 -6.63 -0.26
CA LEU A 47 -9.29 -5.39 -0.79
C LEU A 47 -10.79 -5.32 -0.55
N SER A 48 -11.24 -4.15 -0.12
CA SER A 48 -12.62 -3.70 -0.20
C SER A 48 -12.62 -2.21 -0.52
N ARG A 49 -13.72 -1.73 -1.08
CA ARG A 49 -13.80 -0.31 -1.43
C ARG A 49 -13.88 0.60 -0.21
N GLU A 50 -14.47 0.11 0.87
CA GLU A 50 -14.62 0.80 2.15
C GLU A 50 -13.27 1.17 2.78
N LEU A 51 -12.20 0.45 2.45
CA LEU A 51 -10.84 0.81 2.89
C LEU A 51 -10.44 2.22 2.47
N PHE A 52 -11.05 2.75 1.41
CA PHE A 52 -10.70 4.03 0.78
C PHE A 52 -11.74 5.13 1.04
N GLN A 53 -12.68 4.90 1.97
CA GLN A 53 -13.72 5.89 2.29
C GLN A 53 -13.17 7.22 2.80
N ASP A 54 -12.06 7.16 3.51
CA ASP A 54 -11.38 8.33 4.09
C ASP A 54 -10.14 8.77 3.28
N ASN A 55 -10.04 8.36 2.00
CA ASN A 55 -8.93 8.63 1.10
C ASN A 55 -7.96 7.44 0.95
N ALA A 56 -6.68 7.71 0.69
CA ALA A 56 -5.66 6.70 0.49
C ALA A 56 -5.29 5.98 1.79
N LEU A 57 -4.96 4.69 1.69
CA LEU A 57 -4.21 3.98 2.72
C LEU A 57 -2.74 4.37 2.62
N TYR A 58 -2.31 5.34 3.40
CA TYR A 58 -0.93 5.80 3.43
C TYR A 58 -0.18 5.21 4.62
N PHE A 59 0.85 4.43 4.35
CA PHE A 59 1.73 3.80 5.33
C PHE A 59 3.06 4.55 5.41
N PRO A 60 3.27 5.42 6.42
CA PRO A 60 4.50 6.18 6.57
C PRO A 60 5.67 5.32 7.04
N GLU A 61 5.36 4.23 7.74
CA GLU A 61 6.34 3.30 8.29
C GLU A 61 5.99 1.89 7.84
N ILE A 62 6.72 1.39 6.85
CA ILE A 62 6.54 0.04 6.32
C ILE A 62 7.90 -0.62 6.11
N ALA A 63 8.03 -1.88 6.55
CA ALA A 63 9.28 -2.62 6.46
C ALA A 63 9.51 -3.23 5.07
N SER A 64 8.43 -3.54 4.36
CA SER A 64 8.48 -4.08 3.00
C SER A 64 8.96 -3.05 1.99
N ARG A 65 9.67 -3.53 0.97
CA ARG A 65 10.05 -2.76 -0.22
C ARG A 65 9.52 -3.39 -1.50
N ARG A 66 8.54 -4.29 -1.30
CA ARG A 66 7.84 -4.98 -2.38
C ARG A 66 6.43 -5.34 -1.91
N VAL A 67 5.46 -5.12 -2.79
CA VAL A 67 4.07 -5.48 -2.59
C VAL A 67 3.52 -6.08 -3.87
N SER A 68 2.63 -7.04 -3.75
CA SER A 68 1.93 -7.65 -4.88
C SER A 68 0.43 -7.41 -4.76
N LEU A 69 -0.19 -6.94 -5.82
CA LEU A 69 -1.65 -7.00 -6.01
C LEU A 69 -1.97 -8.34 -6.68
N VAL A 70 -2.75 -9.18 -6.01
CA VAL A 70 -2.98 -10.56 -6.43
C VAL A 70 -4.46 -10.89 -6.43
N HIS A 71 -4.94 -11.47 -7.52
CA HIS A 71 -6.25 -12.10 -7.56
C HIS A 71 -6.21 -13.39 -6.74
N ARG A 72 -7.08 -13.48 -5.73
CA ARG A 72 -7.01 -14.50 -4.67
C ARG A 72 -7.13 -15.93 -5.19
N GLU A 73 -7.95 -16.15 -6.19
CA GLU A 73 -8.19 -17.48 -6.74
C GLU A 73 -7.10 -17.90 -7.74
N SER A 74 -6.80 -17.08 -8.76
CA SER A 74 -5.87 -17.43 -9.81
C SER A 74 -4.40 -17.21 -9.46
N GLY A 75 -4.10 -16.33 -8.50
CA GLY A 75 -2.76 -15.88 -8.16
C GLY A 75 -2.14 -14.94 -9.20
N ARG A 76 -2.89 -14.54 -10.21
CA ARG A 76 -2.45 -13.57 -11.23
C ARG A 76 -2.48 -12.16 -10.65
N GLY A 77 -1.62 -11.31 -11.15
CA GLY A 77 -1.56 -9.96 -10.63
C GLY A 77 -0.32 -9.19 -11.07
N VAL A 78 0.13 -8.31 -10.20
CA VAL A 78 1.33 -7.50 -10.42
C VAL A 78 2.11 -7.34 -9.12
N GLU A 79 3.42 -7.44 -9.21
CA GLU A 79 4.35 -7.13 -8.12
C GLU A 79 5.03 -5.80 -8.40
N VAL A 80 5.08 -4.93 -7.41
CA VAL A 80 5.79 -3.65 -7.43
C VAL A 80 6.91 -3.70 -6.40
N SER A 81 8.15 -3.50 -6.86
CA SER A 81 9.34 -3.37 -6.03
C SER A 81 9.79 -1.91 -6.02
N TYR A 82 10.07 -1.37 -4.83
CA TYR A 82 10.35 0.06 -4.61
C TYR A 82 11.46 0.26 -3.57
N PRO A 83 12.68 -0.25 -3.84
CA PRO A 83 13.75 -0.29 -2.83
C PRO A 83 14.20 1.09 -2.34
N ASP A 84 14.04 2.12 -3.16
CA ASP A 84 14.53 3.47 -2.88
C ASP A 84 13.45 4.41 -2.33
N PHE A 85 12.25 3.87 -2.06
CA PHE A 85 11.13 4.62 -1.51
C PHE A 85 10.86 4.22 -0.05
N GLU A 86 10.56 5.21 0.78
CA GLU A 86 10.44 5.00 2.22
C GLU A 86 9.03 4.65 2.65
N THR A 87 8.03 5.17 1.93
CA THR A 87 6.61 5.04 2.27
C THR A 87 5.83 4.50 1.08
N ILE A 88 4.61 4.05 1.32
CA ILE A 88 3.71 3.61 0.25
C ILE A 88 2.28 4.03 0.54
N ALA A 89 1.56 4.41 -0.51
CA ALA A 89 0.13 4.64 -0.46
C ALA A 89 -0.60 3.75 -1.46
N PHE A 90 -1.85 3.44 -1.14
CA PHE A 90 -2.80 2.77 -2.02
C PHE A 90 -4.05 3.61 -2.11
N TRP A 91 -4.58 3.74 -3.32
CA TRP A 91 -5.77 4.54 -3.53
C TRP A 91 -6.65 4.03 -4.66
N THR A 92 -7.93 4.14 -4.48
CA THR A 92 -8.94 4.07 -5.54
C THR A 92 -10.05 5.05 -5.24
N VAL A 93 -10.86 5.34 -6.24
CA VAL A 93 -12.01 6.24 -6.07
C VAL A 93 -13.09 5.61 -5.19
N TYR A 94 -13.65 6.41 -4.27
CA TYR A 94 -14.77 6.05 -3.40
C TYR A 94 -15.75 7.24 -3.29
N PRO A 95 -17.07 7.03 -3.28
CA PRO A 95 -17.80 5.74 -3.38
C PRO A 95 -17.97 5.22 -4.81
N ASP A 96 -17.50 5.96 -5.82
CA ASP A 96 -17.58 5.52 -7.20
C ASP A 96 -16.79 4.22 -7.43
N ARG A 97 -17.19 3.47 -8.46
CA ARG A 97 -16.57 2.19 -8.77
C ARG A 97 -15.77 2.28 -10.05
N ALA A 98 -14.46 2.44 -9.91
CA ALA A 98 -13.54 2.36 -11.02
C ALA A 98 -12.69 1.07 -10.91
N PRO A 99 -12.34 0.42 -12.01
CA PRO A 99 -11.62 -0.85 -12.02
C PRO A 99 -10.10 -0.64 -11.94
N PHE A 100 -9.64 0.11 -10.95
CA PHE A 100 -8.21 0.32 -10.74
C PHE A 100 -7.86 0.44 -9.25
N LEU A 101 -6.60 0.19 -8.93
CA LEU A 101 -5.93 0.51 -7.68
C LEU A 101 -4.60 1.18 -8.00
N CYS A 102 -4.37 2.37 -7.46
CA CYS A 102 -3.07 3.00 -7.47
C CYS A 102 -2.17 2.34 -6.42
N ILE A 103 -0.92 2.07 -6.78
CA ILE A 103 0.15 1.61 -5.90
C ILE A 103 1.23 2.66 -5.99
N GLU A 104 1.42 3.43 -4.92
CA GLU A 104 2.14 4.69 -4.93
C GLU A 104 3.30 4.68 -3.93
N PRO A 105 4.50 4.24 -4.33
CA PRO A 105 5.69 4.45 -3.50
C PRO A 105 6.07 5.93 -3.47
N TRP A 106 6.33 6.46 -2.26
CA TRP A 106 6.67 7.87 -2.08
C TRP A 106 8.00 8.06 -1.37
N ASN A 107 8.69 9.14 -1.75
CA ASN A 107 9.69 9.85 -0.95
C ASN A 107 9.13 11.23 -0.63
N GLY A 108 9.14 11.58 0.63
CA GLY A 108 8.34 12.66 1.16
C GLY A 108 7.01 12.14 1.70
N SER A 109 6.25 13.01 2.31
CA SER A 109 4.91 12.71 2.82
C SER A 109 3.94 13.82 2.47
N GLY A 110 2.65 13.52 2.47
CA GLY A 110 1.61 14.55 2.51
C GLY A 110 1.72 15.38 3.79
N ALA A 111 1.09 16.55 3.80
CA ALA A 111 1.05 17.41 4.97
C ALA A 111 0.48 16.65 6.18
N ARG A 112 1.04 16.90 7.36
CA ARG A 112 0.63 16.29 8.62
C ARG A 112 0.20 17.34 9.62
N THR A 113 -0.81 17.02 10.41
CA THR A 113 -1.28 17.89 11.49
C THR A 113 -0.15 18.26 12.43
N GLY A 114 0.04 19.57 12.67
CA GLY A 114 1.09 20.11 13.52
C GLY A 114 2.48 20.20 12.89
N GLU A 115 2.62 19.81 11.63
CA GLU A 115 3.83 20.01 10.85
C GLU A 115 3.88 21.45 10.32
N GLY A 116 5.05 22.08 10.38
CA GLY A 116 5.23 23.44 9.85
C GLY A 116 5.18 23.50 8.32
N ASP A 117 5.11 24.71 7.77
CA ASP A 117 4.99 24.91 6.31
C ASP A 117 6.34 24.81 5.58
N GLU A 118 7.44 24.80 6.30
CA GLU A 118 8.78 24.76 5.68
C GLU A 118 9.07 23.36 5.10
N LEU A 119 9.25 23.28 3.79
CA LEU A 119 9.50 22.04 3.06
C LEU A 119 10.67 21.23 3.62
N ILE A 120 11.73 21.90 4.06
CA ILE A 120 12.95 21.24 4.59
C ILE A 120 12.69 20.43 5.86
N HIS A 121 11.61 20.74 6.58
CA HIS A 121 11.23 20.06 7.81
C HIS A 121 10.14 18.99 7.63
N LYS A 122 9.66 18.83 6.38
CA LYS A 122 8.67 17.78 6.07
C LYS A 122 9.27 16.39 6.24
N ASN A 123 8.47 15.45 6.70
CA ASN A 123 8.89 14.06 6.86
C ASN A 123 9.30 13.44 5.52
N HIS A 124 10.36 12.63 5.55
CA HIS A 124 10.90 11.91 4.39
C HIS A 124 11.32 12.81 3.22
N VAL A 125 11.42 14.14 3.41
CA VAL A 125 11.94 15.03 2.38
C VAL A 125 13.42 14.78 2.17
N ARG A 126 13.86 14.78 0.93
CA ARG A 126 15.27 14.63 0.57
C ARG A 126 15.84 15.95 0.10
N ARG A 127 16.97 16.31 0.65
CA ARG A 127 17.73 17.48 0.23
C ARG A 127 18.84 17.07 -0.73
N LEU A 128 18.94 17.78 -1.83
CA LEU A 128 20.06 17.66 -2.77
C LEU A 128 20.88 18.95 -2.77
N GLU A 129 22.19 18.80 -2.71
CA GLU A 129 23.08 19.92 -2.92
C GLU A 129 23.13 20.33 -4.41
N PRO A 130 23.45 21.59 -4.72
CA PRO A 130 23.56 22.04 -6.11
C PRO A 130 24.49 21.16 -6.94
N GLY A 131 24.02 20.68 -8.08
CA GLY A 131 24.76 19.78 -8.95
C GLY A 131 24.75 18.31 -8.56
N ALA A 132 24.16 17.94 -7.41
CA ALA A 132 23.98 16.54 -7.03
C ALA A 132 22.81 15.89 -7.79
N SER A 133 22.85 14.57 -7.93
CA SER A 133 21.77 13.75 -8.46
C SER A 133 21.32 12.73 -7.44
N HIS A 134 20.08 12.27 -7.55
CA HIS A 134 19.52 11.18 -6.75
C HIS A 134 18.74 10.25 -7.66
N ASP A 135 19.17 8.99 -7.70
CA ASP A 135 18.55 7.96 -8.52
C ASP A 135 17.53 7.17 -7.69
N LEU A 136 16.36 6.92 -8.26
CA LEU A 136 15.29 6.13 -7.68
C LEU A 136 14.91 5.01 -8.63
N SER A 137 14.72 3.82 -8.09
CA SER A 137 14.40 2.64 -8.86
C SER A 137 13.02 2.10 -8.43
N MET A 138 12.22 1.77 -9.41
CA MET A 138 10.97 1.02 -9.23
C MET A 138 10.88 -0.04 -10.32
N ALA A 139 10.42 -1.22 -9.96
CA ALA A 139 10.19 -2.29 -10.91
C ALA A 139 8.77 -2.83 -10.78
N VAL A 140 8.15 -3.13 -11.93
CA VAL A 140 6.83 -3.75 -12.01
C VAL A 140 6.96 -5.07 -12.74
N ARG A 141 6.49 -6.15 -12.11
CA ARG A 141 6.54 -7.51 -12.65
C ARG A 141 5.15 -8.11 -12.73
N PRO A 142 4.67 -8.52 -13.92
CA PRO A 142 3.44 -9.31 -14.04
C PRO A 142 3.59 -10.67 -13.33
N LEU A 143 2.52 -11.09 -12.68
CA LEU A 143 2.38 -12.39 -12.03
C LEU A 143 1.38 -13.22 -12.82
N ILE A 144 1.85 -14.28 -13.46
CA ILE A 144 1.07 -15.03 -14.44
C ILE A 144 0.51 -16.35 -13.89
N SER A 145 0.98 -16.80 -12.75
CA SER A 145 0.51 -18.04 -12.13
C SER A 145 0.64 -18.06 -10.62
N ARG A 146 -0.17 -18.88 -9.96
CA ARG A 146 -0.13 -19.15 -8.52
C ARG A 146 1.22 -19.67 -8.00
N THR A 147 1.92 -20.41 -8.85
CA THR A 147 3.16 -21.11 -8.48
C THR A 147 4.35 -20.17 -8.32
N GLU A 148 4.32 -19.03 -9.01
CA GLU A 148 5.44 -18.07 -9.02
C GLU A 148 5.32 -17.00 -7.91
N THR A 149 4.14 -16.88 -7.30
CA THR A 149 3.76 -15.63 -6.63
C THR A 149 3.78 -15.70 -5.12
N LEU A 150 3.41 -16.81 -4.53
CA LEU A 150 3.10 -16.86 -3.11
C LEU A 150 3.84 -18.00 -2.41
N PRO A 151 4.53 -17.71 -1.28
CA PRO A 151 4.94 -18.77 -0.36
C PRO A 151 3.76 -19.68 -0.02
N GLU A 152 4.03 -20.98 0.18
CA GLU A 152 3.02 -22.02 0.46
C GLU A 152 2.06 -21.61 1.59
N VAL A 153 2.59 -20.94 2.62
CA VAL A 153 1.82 -20.46 3.77
C VAL A 153 0.74 -19.44 3.34
N LEU A 154 1.09 -18.53 2.43
CA LEU A 154 0.16 -17.51 1.95
C LEU A 154 -0.88 -18.07 0.97
N ARG A 155 -0.53 -19.11 0.22
CA ARG A 155 -1.50 -19.81 -0.65
C ARG A 155 -2.65 -20.40 0.15
N ARG A 156 -2.37 -20.98 1.32
CA ARG A 156 -3.40 -21.56 2.20
C ARG A 156 -4.30 -20.51 2.84
N SER A 157 -3.76 -19.35 3.19
CA SER A 157 -4.53 -18.25 3.80
C SER A 157 -5.49 -17.55 2.82
N LEU A 158 -5.26 -17.72 1.51
CA LEU A 158 -6.08 -17.09 0.46
C LEU A 158 -7.14 -18.03 -0.13
N LEU A 159 -7.20 -19.30 0.31
CA LEU A 159 -8.24 -20.23 -0.15
C LEU A 159 -9.58 -19.89 0.53
N PRO A 160 -10.71 -20.00 -0.21
CA PRO A 160 -12.03 -19.67 0.31
C PRO A 160 -12.47 -20.48 1.54
N ASP A 161 -11.88 -21.65 1.77
CA ASP A 161 -12.17 -22.53 2.92
C ASP A 161 -11.25 -22.27 4.13
N GLY A 162 -10.24 -21.44 4.00
CA GLY A 162 -9.39 -20.97 5.08
C GLY A 162 -9.93 -19.69 5.67
N GLY A 163 -10.86 -19.78 6.61
CA GLY A 163 -11.36 -18.60 7.30
C GLY A 163 -10.19 -17.76 7.82
N ILE A 164 -10.16 -16.49 7.45
CA ILE A 164 -9.27 -15.50 8.06
C ILE A 164 -9.76 -15.38 9.50
N HIS A 165 -9.11 -16.07 10.41
CA HIS A 165 -9.26 -15.77 11.82
C HIS A 165 -8.36 -14.58 12.11
N PRO A 166 -8.93 -13.42 12.51
CA PRO A 166 -8.14 -12.36 13.06
C PRO A 166 -7.45 -12.89 14.32
N VAL A 167 -6.16 -12.83 14.35
CA VAL A 167 -5.34 -13.06 15.55
C VAL A 167 -5.16 -11.73 16.25
#